data_2f715eaeb8eb9cf098ab81642c3ca45e
#
_entry.id   2f715eaeb8eb9cf098ab81642c3ca45e
#
_cell.length_a   1.000
_cell.length_b   1.000
_cell.length_c   1.000
_cell.angle_alpha   90.00
_cell.angle_beta   90.00
_cell.angle_gamma   90.00
#
_symmetry.space_group_name_H-M   'P 1'
#
loop_
_entity.id
_entity.type
_entity.pdbx_description
1 polymer ?
#
loop_
_entity_poly.entity_id
_entity_poly.type
_entity_poly.pdbx_seq_one_letter_code
_entity_poly.pdbx_strand_id
1 'polypeptide(L)'
;MARIELWNGDICELEVDAIVNAANTSLWMSTGVGGAIKRAGGDAIEFAAVRQAPVELGSAIVTSAGTLAARYVIHAISLDRDRRTSGGAIKAAMRSTFARARELGVISLAFPALGTGVGGFPLDEAARIMVAVTHDELPKSPTIDYLIFALRGVAAYRQFEIALSPDAEPGAPVAPEASTAPDALDSPDVSPYLAGSGAGGPA
;
A
#
# COMPACT_ATOMS: atom_id res chain seq x y z
N MET A 1 -8.59 -2.29 24.31
CA MET A 1 -8.86 -2.46 22.87
C MET A 1 -7.73 -1.75 22.12
N ALA A 2 -7.11 -2.43 21.14
CA ALA A 2 -6.09 -1.80 20.32
C ALA A 2 -6.67 -0.60 19.56
N ARG A 3 -5.90 0.49 19.48
CA ARG A 3 -6.24 1.67 18.68
C ARG A 3 -5.91 1.39 17.22
N ILE A 4 -6.85 1.61 16.32
CA ILE A 4 -6.64 1.59 14.87
C ILE A 4 -6.65 3.03 14.36
N GLU A 5 -5.64 3.37 13.56
CA GLU A 5 -5.49 4.71 12.98
C GLU A 5 -5.23 4.63 11.48
N LEU A 6 -5.73 5.63 10.75
CA LEU A 6 -5.41 5.86 9.35
C LEU A 6 -4.37 6.97 9.24
N TRP A 7 -3.28 6.69 8.55
CA TRP A 7 -2.21 7.62 8.27
C TRP A 7 -2.10 7.86 6.76
N ASN A 8 -2.15 9.11 6.33
CA ASN A 8 -1.92 9.46 4.93
C ASN A 8 -0.49 9.97 4.76
N GLY A 9 0.45 9.04 4.48
CA GLY A 9 1.87 9.37 4.41
C GLY A 9 2.75 8.19 4.05
N ASP A 10 4.05 8.35 4.22
CA ASP A 10 5.03 7.29 3.98
C ASP A 10 5.21 6.42 5.23
N ILE A 11 4.98 5.13 5.11
CA ILE A 11 5.14 4.15 6.20
C ILE A 11 6.55 4.18 6.81
N CYS A 12 7.55 4.61 6.03
CA CYS A 12 8.93 4.72 6.48
C CYS A 12 9.17 5.83 7.53
N GLU A 13 8.23 6.78 7.66
CA GLU A 13 8.31 7.89 8.61
C GLU A 13 7.72 7.54 9.99
N LEU A 14 7.11 6.37 10.11
CA LEU A 14 6.40 5.98 11.33
C LEU A 14 7.36 5.41 12.39
N GLU A 15 7.22 5.90 13.61
CA GLU A 15 7.90 5.38 14.81
C GLU A 15 7.03 4.28 15.43
N VAL A 16 7.15 3.07 14.93
CA VAL A 16 6.42 1.88 15.37
C VAL A 16 7.38 0.69 15.56
N ASP A 17 6.98 -0.34 16.32
CA ASP A 17 7.83 -1.53 16.47
C ASP A 17 8.05 -2.26 15.16
N ALA A 18 7.00 -2.39 14.33
CA ALA A 18 7.12 -3.06 13.04
C ALA A 18 6.33 -2.35 11.94
N ILE A 19 6.94 -2.26 10.76
CA ILE A 19 6.27 -1.87 9.52
C ILE A 19 6.13 -3.08 8.62
N VAL A 20 5.06 -3.10 7.80
CA VAL A 20 4.78 -4.19 6.88
C VAL A 20 5.18 -3.79 5.46
N ASN A 21 5.90 -4.69 4.79
CA ASN A 21 6.18 -4.60 3.37
C ASN A 21 5.21 -5.50 2.58
N ALA A 22 4.57 -4.95 1.53
CA ALA A 22 3.83 -5.74 0.55
C ALA A 22 4.84 -6.43 -0.39
N ALA A 23 5.14 -7.69 -0.13
CA ALA A 23 6.19 -8.44 -0.79
C ALA A 23 5.66 -9.45 -1.81
N ASN A 24 6.54 -9.84 -2.74
CA ASN A 24 6.35 -10.97 -3.64
C ASN A 24 7.15 -12.19 -3.16
N THR A 25 6.90 -13.34 -3.77
CA THR A 25 7.54 -14.61 -3.41
C THR A 25 9.05 -14.66 -3.62
N SER A 26 9.65 -13.74 -4.39
CA SER A 26 11.10 -13.62 -4.58
C SER A 26 11.76 -12.61 -3.63
N LEU A 27 10.95 -11.82 -2.90
CA LEU A 27 11.38 -10.83 -1.89
C LEU A 27 12.25 -9.67 -2.40
N TRP A 28 12.32 -9.48 -3.73
CA TRP A 28 12.99 -8.31 -4.31
C TRP A 28 12.19 -7.02 -4.04
N MET A 29 12.88 -6.00 -3.55
CA MET A 29 12.29 -4.72 -3.10
C MET A 29 12.57 -3.59 -4.09
N SER A 30 12.20 -3.77 -5.36
CA SER A 30 12.56 -2.83 -6.43
C SER A 30 11.63 -1.61 -6.54
N THR A 31 10.33 -1.76 -6.22
CA THR A 31 9.30 -0.74 -6.45
C THR A 31 8.28 -0.68 -5.32
N GLY A 32 7.37 0.30 -5.37
CA GLY A 32 6.29 0.45 -4.41
C GLY A 32 6.80 0.68 -2.98
N VAL A 33 6.07 0.15 -2.00
CA VAL A 33 6.42 0.27 -0.59
C VAL A 33 7.75 -0.43 -0.28
N GLY A 34 8.03 -1.59 -0.89
CA GLY A 34 9.30 -2.29 -0.72
C GLY A 34 10.49 -1.45 -1.15
N GLY A 35 10.39 -0.80 -2.32
CA GLY A 35 11.42 0.12 -2.79
C GLY A 35 11.60 1.36 -1.89
N ALA A 36 10.52 1.86 -1.29
CA ALA A 36 10.60 2.96 -0.32
C ALA A 36 11.33 2.51 0.96
N ILE A 37 10.95 1.37 1.52
CA ILE A 37 11.57 0.77 2.70
C ILE A 37 13.07 0.52 2.46
N LYS A 38 13.44 -0.04 1.30
CA LYS A 38 14.84 -0.28 0.95
C LYS A 38 15.64 1.03 0.86
N ARG A 39 15.08 2.07 0.20
CA ARG A 39 15.78 3.36 0.10
C ARG A 39 15.97 4.05 1.44
N ALA A 40 14.98 3.98 2.32
CA ALA A 40 15.02 4.63 3.63
C ALA A 40 15.80 3.83 4.67
N GLY A 41 15.66 2.50 4.67
CA GLY A 41 16.24 1.60 5.67
C GLY A 41 17.56 0.93 5.27
N GLY A 42 17.93 1.00 3.98
CA GLY A 42 19.16 0.44 3.44
C GLY A 42 19.02 -0.94 2.80
N ASP A 43 19.99 -1.28 1.95
CA ASP A 43 20.02 -2.54 1.16
C ASP A 43 20.08 -3.80 2.02
N ALA A 44 20.56 -3.71 3.25
CA ALA A 44 20.66 -4.84 4.18
C ALA A 44 19.30 -5.52 4.41
N ILE A 45 18.20 -4.76 4.37
CA ILE A 45 16.83 -5.29 4.52
C ILE A 45 16.51 -6.25 3.37
N GLU A 46 16.75 -5.82 2.11
CA GLU A 46 16.53 -6.66 0.93
C GLU A 46 17.43 -7.89 0.94
N PHE A 47 18.73 -7.73 1.25
CA PHE A 47 19.66 -8.87 1.33
C PHE A 47 19.22 -9.91 2.35
N ALA A 48 18.76 -9.47 3.53
CA ALA A 48 18.26 -10.37 4.55
C ALA A 48 16.95 -11.06 4.14
N ALA A 49 16.08 -10.36 3.41
CA ALA A 49 14.83 -10.92 2.90
C ALA A 49 15.10 -11.94 1.78
N VAL A 50 15.84 -11.58 0.74
CA VAL A 50 16.12 -12.44 -0.43
C VAL A 50 16.82 -13.75 -0.04
N ARG A 51 17.64 -13.76 1.00
CA ARG A 51 18.25 -15.01 1.53
C ARG A 51 17.25 -16.02 2.06
N GLN A 52 16.01 -15.59 2.37
CA GLN A 52 14.93 -16.46 2.81
C GLN A 52 14.03 -16.93 1.65
N ALA A 53 14.25 -16.39 0.42
CA ALA A 53 13.50 -16.78 -0.76
C ALA A 53 13.92 -18.18 -1.28
N PRO A 54 13.05 -18.90 -2.02
CA PRO A 54 11.67 -18.55 -2.28
C PRO A 54 10.76 -18.80 -1.08
N VAL A 55 9.69 -18.00 -0.96
CA VAL A 55 8.69 -18.13 0.11
C VAL A 55 7.31 -18.34 -0.46
N GLU A 56 6.43 -18.97 0.31
CA GLU A 56 5.06 -19.25 -0.12
C GLU A 56 4.18 -17.99 -0.17
N LEU A 57 3.33 -17.91 -1.18
CA LEU A 57 2.29 -16.89 -1.27
C LEU A 57 1.34 -16.98 -0.07
N GLY A 58 1.07 -15.86 0.59
CA GLY A 58 0.25 -15.81 1.79
C GLY A 58 1.03 -15.98 3.10
N SER A 59 2.34 -16.28 3.03
CA SER A 59 3.21 -16.31 4.22
C SER A 59 3.73 -14.92 4.62
N ALA A 60 4.48 -14.84 5.72
CA ALA A 60 5.21 -13.66 6.13
C ALA A 60 6.56 -14.03 6.72
N ILE A 61 7.60 -13.23 6.42
CA ILE A 61 8.93 -13.32 7.01
C ILE A 61 9.31 -12.02 7.69
N VAL A 62 10.38 -12.05 8.48
CA VAL A 62 10.85 -10.90 9.25
C VAL A 62 12.30 -10.60 8.93
N THR A 63 12.63 -9.30 8.87
CA THR A 63 14.00 -8.78 8.87
C THR A 63 14.12 -7.65 9.88
N SER A 64 15.36 -7.23 10.16
CA SER A 64 15.59 -5.93 10.81
C SER A 64 15.13 -4.81 9.89
N ALA A 65 14.85 -3.64 10.45
CA ALA A 65 14.41 -2.47 9.70
C ALA A 65 15.58 -1.55 9.27
N GLY A 66 16.82 -2.00 9.42
CA GLY A 66 18.00 -1.22 9.01
C GLY A 66 18.11 0.09 9.77
N THR A 67 18.10 1.22 9.03
CA THR A 67 18.18 2.58 9.61
C THR A 67 16.83 3.24 9.86
N LEU A 68 15.71 2.54 9.64
CA LEU A 68 14.38 3.06 9.96
C LEU A 68 14.17 3.18 11.46
N ALA A 69 13.23 4.03 11.88
CA ALA A 69 12.82 4.14 13.27
C ALA A 69 12.15 2.86 13.80
N ALA A 70 11.52 2.08 12.92
CA ALA A 70 10.97 0.77 13.24
C ALA A 70 12.08 -0.23 13.62
N ARG A 71 11.75 -1.22 14.45
CA ARG A 71 12.67 -2.31 14.82
C ARG A 71 12.67 -3.43 13.78
N TYR A 72 11.52 -3.72 13.19
CA TYR A 72 11.32 -4.83 12.27
C TYR A 72 10.62 -4.41 10.99
N VAL A 73 10.95 -5.11 9.89
CA VAL A 73 10.11 -5.18 8.69
C VAL A 73 9.51 -6.57 8.61
N ILE A 74 8.17 -6.64 8.59
CA ILE A 74 7.45 -7.88 8.33
C ILE A 74 7.05 -7.87 6.86
N HIS A 75 7.64 -8.78 6.07
CA HIS A 75 7.35 -8.90 4.66
C HIS A 75 6.13 -9.80 4.48
N ALA A 76 4.98 -9.21 4.18
CA ALA A 76 3.73 -9.90 3.89
C ALA A 76 3.72 -10.33 2.42
N ILE A 77 3.82 -11.63 2.14
CA ILE A 77 3.91 -12.17 0.78
C ILE A 77 2.52 -12.21 0.17
N SER A 78 2.04 -11.06 -0.28
CA SER A 78 0.73 -10.88 -0.90
C SER A 78 0.72 -10.96 -2.43
N LEU A 79 1.91 -11.09 -3.06
CA LEU A 79 2.08 -11.13 -4.50
C LEU A 79 2.85 -12.40 -4.90
N ASP A 80 2.44 -13.02 -6.00
CA ASP A 80 3.21 -14.10 -6.61
C ASP A 80 4.45 -13.57 -7.36
N ARG A 81 5.17 -14.47 -8.04
CA ARG A 81 6.36 -14.12 -8.82
C ARG A 81 6.06 -13.16 -9.97
N ASP A 82 4.86 -13.26 -10.55
CA ASP A 82 4.39 -12.43 -11.67
C ASP A 82 3.71 -11.16 -11.19
N ARG A 83 3.80 -10.88 -9.87
CA ARG A 83 3.17 -9.73 -9.19
C ARG A 83 1.64 -9.75 -9.22
N ARG A 84 1.03 -10.93 -9.40
CA ARG A 84 -0.41 -11.10 -9.27
C ARG A 84 -0.78 -11.32 -7.82
N THR A 85 -1.99 -10.94 -7.48
CA THR A 85 -2.55 -11.11 -6.14
C THR A 85 -4.02 -11.53 -6.19
N SER A 86 -4.56 -11.86 -5.04
CA SER A 86 -5.98 -12.16 -4.86
C SER A 86 -6.40 -11.80 -3.44
N GLY A 87 -7.70 -11.66 -3.21
CA GLY A 87 -8.21 -11.45 -1.85
C GLY A 87 -7.80 -12.56 -0.88
N GLY A 88 -7.71 -13.80 -1.37
CA GLY A 88 -7.21 -14.93 -0.58
C GLY A 88 -5.74 -14.77 -0.17
N ALA A 89 -4.88 -14.33 -1.11
CA ALA A 89 -3.46 -14.09 -0.84
C ALA A 89 -3.26 -12.94 0.15
N ILE A 90 -3.99 -11.83 -0.01
CA ILE A 90 -3.97 -10.69 0.93
C ILE A 90 -4.39 -11.14 2.32
N LYS A 91 -5.51 -11.86 2.43
CA LYS A 91 -6.03 -12.38 3.70
C LYS A 91 -5.02 -13.29 4.41
N ALA A 92 -4.42 -14.23 3.67
CA ALA A 92 -3.43 -15.17 4.22
C ALA A 92 -2.15 -14.44 4.66
N ALA A 93 -1.62 -13.52 3.83
CA ALA A 93 -0.43 -12.73 4.16
C ALA A 93 -0.63 -11.86 5.40
N MET A 94 -1.81 -11.25 5.57
CA MET A 94 -2.13 -10.51 6.78
C MET A 94 -2.16 -11.40 8.03
N ARG A 95 -2.83 -12.55 7.97
CA ARG A 95 -2.86 -13.50 9.10
C ARG A 95 -1.45 -13.96 9.49
N SER A 96 -0.63 -14.26 8.49
CA SER A 96 0.78 -14.62 8.71
C SER A 96 1.56 -13.45 9.32
N THR A 97 1.30 -12.21 8.90
CA THR A 97 1.89 -11.00 9.48
C THR A 97 1.54 -10.85 10.96
N PHE A 98 0.27 -11.02 11.32
CA PHE A 98 -0.15 -10.98 12.72
C PHE A 98 0.49 -12.10 13.54
N ALA A 99 0.68 -13.30 12.97
CA ALA A 99 1.40 -14.38 13.64
C ALA A 99 2.86 -13.98 13.94
N ARG A 100 3.57 -13.40 12.95
CA ARG A 100 4.94 -12.89 13.17
C ARG A 100 4.97 -11.76 14.19
N ALA A 101 4.02 -10.83 14.14
CA ALA A 101 3.91 -9.74 15.11
C ALA A 101 3.75 -10.25 16.55
N ARG A 102 2.93 -11.29 16.75
CA ARG A 102 2.78 -11.96 18.07
C ARG A 102 4.07 -12.61 18.54
N GLU A 103 4.76 -13.34 17.66
CA GLU A 103 6.05 -13.99 17.97
C GLU A 103 7.13 -12.99 18.40
N LEU A 104 7.11 -11.80 17.78
CA LEU A 104 8.04 -10.71 18.10
C LEU A 104 7.62 -9.90 19.33
N GLY A 105 6.40 -10.06 19.82
CA GLY A 105 5.85 -9.29 20.92
C GLY A 105 5.76 -7.79 20.63
N VAL A 106 5.48 -7.40 19.36
CA VAL A 106 5.36 -5.98 19.00
C VAL A 106 4.10 -5.37 19.61
N ILE A 107 4.20 -4.09 19.95
CA ILE A 107 3.10 -3.31 20.54
C ILE A 107 2.44 -2.45 19.45
N SER A 108 3.22 -1.98 18.47
CA SER A 108 2.76 -1.12 17.40
C SER A 108 3.12 -1.68 16.03
N LEU A 109 2.14 -1.68 15.11
CA LEU A 109 2.25 -2.30 13.79
C LEU A 109 1.63 -1.42 12.72
N ALA A 110 2.37 -1.17 11.62
CA ALA A 110 1.85 -0.40 10.50
C ALA A 110 1.77 -1.22 9.22
N PHE A 111 0.60 -1.15 8.54
CA PHE A 111 0.33 -1.81 7.27
C PHE A 111 0.18 -0.81 6.12
N PRO A 112 0.76 -1.06 4.95
CA PRO A 112 0.36 -0.41 3.71
C PRO A 112 -0.90 -1.08 3.15
N ALA A 113 -1.53 -0.50 2.12
CA ALA A 113 -2.61 -1.16 1.39
C ALA A 113 -2.05 -2.32 0.55
N LEU A 114 -2.19 -3.55 1.05
CA LEU A 114 -1.64 -4.75 0.41
C LEU A 114 -2.31 -5.04 -0.94
N GLY A 115 -1.51 -5.38 -1.95
CA GLY A 115 -1.98 -5.80 -3.27
C GLY A 115 -2.43 -4.69 -4.20
N THR A 116 -2.63 -3.46 -3.74
CA THR A 116 -3.24 -2.35 -4.51
C THR A 116 -2.27 -1.58 -5.41
N GLY A 117 -0.98 -1.76 -5.22
CA GLY A 117 0.05 -1.14 -6.05
C GLY A 117 0.26 -1.92 -7.36
N VAL A 118 1.43 -2.53 -7.52
CA VAL A 118 1.79 -3.32 -8.73
C VAL A 118 0.89 -4.53 -8.93
N GLY A 119 0.23 -5.04 -7.88
CA GLY A 119 -0.73 -6.14 -7.95
C GLY A 119 -2.08 -5.77 -8.56
N GLY A 120 -2.38 -4.48 -8.68
CA GLY A 120 -3.61 -3.96 -9.30
C GLY A 120 -4.92 -4.44 -8.65
N PHE A 121 -4.88 -4.90 -7.41
CA PHE A 121 -6.07 -5.37 -6.71
C PHE A 121 -6.99 -4.19 -6.37
N PRO A 122 -8.33 -4.33 -6.52
CA PRO A 122 -9.27 -3.26 -6.21
C PRO A 122 -9.11 -2.73 -4.79
N LEU A 123 -9.01 -1.41 -4.68
CA LEU A 123 -8.65 -0.74 -3.43
C LEU A 123 -9.72 -0.88 -2.35
N ASP A 124 -10.98 -0.80 -2.75
CA ASP A 124 -12.15 -0.98 -1.88
C ASP A 124 -12.23 -2.42 -1.34
N GLU A 125 -11.96 -3.41 -2.20
CA GLU A 125 -11.91 -4.82 -1.77
C GLU A 125 -10.72 -5.08 -0.83
N ALA A 126 -9.55 -4.51 -1.13
CA ALA A 126 -8.38 -4.61 -0.27
C ALA A 126 -8.68 -4.02 1.12
N ALA A 127 -9.28 -2.83 1.18
CA ALA A 127 -9.64 -2.18 2.43
C ALA A 127 -10.58 -3.05 3.26
N ARG A 128 -11.67 -3.57 2.64
CA ARG A 128 -12.63 -4.46 3.33
C ARG A 128 -11.96 -5.73 3.87
N ILE A 129 -11.13 -6.39 3.06
CA ILE A 129 -10.43 -7.61 3.47
C ILE A 129 -9.48 -7.29 4.63
N MET A 130 -8.69 -6.24 4.51
CA MET A 130 -7.68 -5.88 5.50
C MET A 130 -8.30 -5.48 6.82
N VAL A 131 -9.37 -4.70 6.81
CA VAL A 131 -10.10 -4.32 8.02
C VAL A 131 -10.75 -5.54 8.66
N ALA A 132 -11.43 -6.40 7.89
CA ALA A 132 -12.04 -7.62 8.42
C ALA A 132 -11.00 -8.54 9.09
N VAL A 133 -9.85 -8.77 8.45
CA VAL A 133 -8.76 -9.56 9.05
C VAL A 133 -8.21 -8.91 10.32
N THR A 134 -8.09 -7.58 10.32
CA THR A 134 -7.64 -6.84 11.51
C THR A 134 -8.59 -7.05 12.68
N HIS A 135 -9.89 -6.95 12.46
CA HIS A 135 -10.90 -7.23 13.50
C HIS A 135 -10.85 -8.69 14.00
N ASP A 136 -10.56 -9.64 13.11
CA ASP A 136 -10.42 -11.07 13.46
C ASP A 136 -9.14 -11.36 14.27
N GLU A 137 -8.02 -10.67 13.98
CA GLU A 137 -6.71 -11.02 14.52
C GLU A 137 -6.28 -10.17 15.73
N LEU A 138 -6.73 -8.93 15.87
CA LEU A 138 -6.40 -8.08 17.02
C LEU A 138 -6.79 -8.71 18.36
N PRO A 139 -7.99 -9.31 18.53
CA PRO A 139 -8.35 -9.97 19.79
C PRO A 139 -7.41 -11.13 20.17
N LYS A 140 -6.76 -11.75 19.17
CA LYS A 140 -5.78 -12.84 19.33
C LYS A 140 -4.36 -12.35 19.54
N SER A 141 -4.15 -11.04 19.47
CA SER A 141 -2.85 -10.37 19.52
C SER A 141 -2.82 -9.34 20.66
N PRO A 142 -2.88 -9.79 21.92
CA PRO A 142 -3.09 -8.92 23.08
C PRO A 142 -1.94 -7.95 23.35
N THR A 143 -0.77 -8.16 22.73
CA THR A 143 0.37 -7.24 22.83
C THR A 143 0.25 -6.05 21.90
N ILE A 144 -0.58 -6.12 20.85
CA ILE A 144 -0.72 -5.03 19.88
C ILE A 144 -1.73 -4.03 20.44
N ASP A 145 -1.25 -2.88 20.89
CA ASP A 145 -2.07 -1.77 21.39
C ASP A 145 -2.35 -0.72 20.30
N TYR A 146 -1.51 -0.68 19.25
CA TYR A 146 -1.58 0.34 18.22
C TYR A 146 -1.35 -0.24 16.82
N LEU A 147 -2.33 -0.05 15.94
CA LEU A 147 -2.27 -0.47 14.54
C LEU A 147 -2.53 0.72 13.62
N ILE A 148 -1.67 0.93 12.63
CA ILE A 148 -1.78 2.01 11.66
C ILE A 148 -1.96 1.41 10.26
N PHE A 149 -2.94 1.90 9.51
CA PHE A 149 -2.95 1.75 8.06
C PHE A 149 -2.27 2.97 7.44
N ALA A 150 -1.04 2.77 6.94
CA ALA A 150 -0.24 3.80 6.27
C ALA A 150 -0.58 3.82 4.78
N LEU A 151 -1.36 4.81 4.38
CA LEU A 151 -2.00 4.88 3.08
C LEU A 151 -1.40 6.03 2.27
N ARG A 152 -1.20 5.81 0.98
CA ARG A 152 -0.72 6.85 0.07
C ARG A 152 -1.86 7.35 -0.81
N GLY A 153 -2.21 8.62 -0.59
CA GLY A 153 -3.22 9.34 -1.35
C GLY A 153 -4.64 9.24 -0.80
N VAL A 154 -5.44 10.22 -1.15
CA VAL A 154 -6.81 10.43 -0.63
C VAL A 154 -7.72 9.25 -0.97
N ALA A 155 -7.57 8.65 -2.15
CA ALA A 155 -8.40 7.52 -2.55
C ALA A 155 -8.22 6.32 -1.62
N ALA A 156 -6.97 5.97 -1.28
CA ALA A 156 -6.68 4.88 -0.36
C ALA A 156 -7.22 5.19 1.04
N TYR A 157 -6.99 6.40 1.53
CA TYR A 157 -7.47 6.84 2.83
C TYR A 157 -9.00 6.70 2.94
N ARG A 158 -9.74 7.20 1.95
CA ARG A 158 -11.21 7.13 1.94
C ARG A 158 -11.74 5.70 1.95
N GLN A 159 -11.15 4.77 1.17
CA GLN A 159 -11.62 3.39 1.15
C GLN A 159 -11.43 2.68 2.49
N PHE A 160 -10.34 2.96 3.19
CA PHE A 160 -10.13 2.43 4.53
C PHE A 160 -11.01 3.11 5.58
N GLU A 161 -11.27 4.40 5.45
CA GLU A 161 -12.23 5.13 6.29
C GLU A 161 -13.62 4.54 6.17
N ILE A 162 -14.10 4.28 4.95
CA ILE A 162 -15.37 3.60 4.70
C ILE A 162 -15.36 2.20 5.31
N ALA A 163 -14.30 1.41 5.08
CA ALA A 163 -14.23 0.04 5.57
C ALA A 163 -14.19 -0.06 7.12
N LEU A 164 -13.70 0.98 7.81
CA LEU A 164 -13.66 1.06 9.28
C LEU A 164 -14.94 1.62 9.88
N SER A 165 -15.83 2.20 9.07
CA SER A 165 -17.08 2.77 9.56
C SER A 165 -18.00 1.68 10.12
N PRO A 166 -18.71 1.91 11.25
CA PRO A 166 -19.59 0.92 11.86
C PRO A 166 -20.74 0.44 10.95
N ASP A 167 -21.12 1.28 9.97
CA ASP A 167 -22.21 1.02 9.03
C ASP A 167 -21.72 0.37 7.72
N ALA A 168 -20.44 0.00 7.62
CA ALA A 168 -19.90 -0.67 6.45
C ALA A 168 -20.40 -2.12 6.40
N GLU A 169 -21.49 -2.34 5.66
CA GLU A 169 -21.96 -3.70 5.37
C GLU A 169 -20.88 -4.49 4.59
N PRO A 170 -20.52 -5.70 5.01
CA PRO A 170 -19.58 -6.53 4.26
C PRO A 170 -20.22 -6.93 2.92
N GLY A 171 -19.84 -6.26 1.85
CA GLY A 171 -20.24 -6.62 0.49
C GLY A 171 -21.09 -5.59 -0.27
N ALA A 172 -21.41 -4.43 0.30
CA ALA A 172 -22.10 -3.38 -0.47
C ALA A 172 -21.17 -2.81 -1.56
N PRO A 173 -21.58 -2.81 -2.85
CA PRO A 173 -20.80 -2.16 -3.90
C PRO A 173 -20.81 -0.65 -3.67
N VAL A 174 -19.64 -0.04 -3.61
CA VAL A 174 -19.52 1.43 -3.60
C VAL A 174 -20.01 1.93 -4.95
N ALA A 175 -21.08 2.73 -4.94
CA ALA A 175 -21.57 3.39 -6.15
C ALA A 175 -20.42 4.22 -6.76
N PRO A 176 -20.20 4.16 -8.08
CA PRO A 176 -19.19 4.99 -8.72
C PRO A 176 -19.56 6.47 -8.50
N GLU A 177 -18.66 7.22 -7.87
CA GLU A 177 -18.81 8.68 -7.80
C GLU A 177 -18.91 9.20 -9.24
N ALA A 178 -19.97 9.98 -9.50
CA ALA A 178 -20.16 10.67 -10.77
C ALA A 178 -18.90 11.51 -11.06
N SER A 179 -18.19 11.15 -12.13
CA SER A 179 -17.10 11.94 -12.66
C SER A 179 -17.61 13.33 -12.98
N THR A 180 -17.32 14.30 -12.15
CA THR A 180 -17.40 15.71 -12.55
C THR A 180 -16.26 15.93 -13.53
N ALA A 181 -16.60 15.81 -14.83
CA ALA A 181 -15.74 16.28 -15.90
C ALA A 181 -15.43 17.77 -15.63
N PRO A 182 -14.18 18.21 -15.73
CA PRO A 182 -13.88 19.64 -15.65
C PRO A 182 -14.54 20.31 -16.84
N ASP A 183 -15.32 21.37 -16.56
CA ASP A 183 -15.88 22.28 -17.51
C ASP A 183 -14.84 22.66 -18.59
N ALA A 184 -15.24 22.49 -19.85
CA ALA A 184 -14.48 22.94 -20.99
C ALA A 184 -14.22 24.44 -20.86
N LEU A 185 -12.98 24.80 -20.54
CA LEU A 185 -12.52 26.15 -20.62
C LEU A 185 -12.54 26.60 -22.08
N ASP A 186 -13.40 27.55 -22.30
CA ASP A 186 -13.59 28.44 -23.44
C ASP A 186 -12.26 28.70 -24.18
N SER A 187 -12.19 28.26 -25.44
CA SER A 187 -11.04 28.54 -26.29
C SER A 187 -11.15 30.02 -26.79
N PRO A 188 -10.16 30.86 -26.61
CA PRO A 188 -10.19 32.16 -27.26
C PRO A 188 -9.98 32.00 -28.77
N ASP A 189 -10.91 32.58 -29.50
CA ASP A 189 -10.95 32.82 -30.94
C ASP A 189 -9.62 33.42 -31.44
N VAL A 190 -8.86 32.68 -32.23
CA VAL A 190 -7.73 33.21 -33.00
C VAL A 190 -8.16 33.37 -34.46
N SER A 191 -8.67 34.57 -34.74
CA SER A 191 -8.92 35.05 -36.08
C SER A 191 -7.64 35.10 -36.92
N PRO A 192 -7.71 34.78 -38.23
CA PRO A 192 -6.52 34.67 -39.07
C PRO A 192 -6.04 36.01 -39.60
N TYR A 193 -4.78 36.32 -39.43
CA TYR A 193 -4.15 37.40 -40.20
C TYR A 193 -3.57 36.84 -41.49
N LEU A 194 -4.31 37.13 -42.58
CA LEU A 194 -3.86 36.97 -43.96
C LEU A 194 -3.11 38.24 -44.41
N ALA A 195 -2.17 38.01 -45.27
CA ALA A 195 -1.67 38.87 -46.37
C ALA A 195 -0.37 39.64 -46.18
N GLY A 196 0.50 39.44 -47.13
CA GLY A 196 1.48 40.38 -47.56
C GLY A 196 2.76 39.78 -48.14
N SER A 197 2.69 39.25 -49.37
CA SER A 197 3.44 39.62 -50.61
C SER A 197 4.90 40.09 -50.43
N GLY A 198 5.79 39.50 -51.28
CA GLY A 198 6.97 40.19 -51.78
C GLY A 198 8.15 39.31 -52.11
N ALA A 199 8.19 38.87 -53.29
CA ALA A 199 9.17 38.84 -54.37
C ALA A 199 10.63 39.18 -54.03
N GLY A 200 11.57 38.42 -54.60
CA GLY A 200 12.96 38.81 -54.79
C GLY A 200 13.95 37.65 -54.84
N GLY A 201 14.19 37.04 -55.99
CA GLY A 201 15.43 36.32 -56.30
C GLY A 201 16.48 37.30 -56.80
N PRO A 202 17.55 36.90 -57.52
CA PRO A 202 18.50 35.80 -57.22
C PRO A 202 19.94 36.35 -57.22
N ALA A 203 20.86 35.60 -56.65
CA ALA A 203 22.24 35.46 -57.14
C ALA A 203 22.94 34.33 -56.38
#